data_7655603e541e4d4cdf6c3b38a4e2c775
#
_entry.id   7655603e541e4d4cdf6c3b38a4e2c775
#
_cell.length_a   1.000
_cell.length_b   1.000
_cell.length_c   1.000
_cell.angle_alpha   90.00
_cell.angle_beta   90.00
_cell.angle_gamma   90.00
#
_symmetry.space_group_name_H-M   'P 1'
#
loop_
_entity.id
_entity.type
_entity.pdbx_description
1 polymer ?
#
loop_
_entity_poly.entity_id
_entity_poly.type
_entity_poly.pdbx_seq_one_letter_code
_entity_poly.pdbx_strand_id
1 'polypeptide(L)'
;MKFQKAVITGLVFILLLWIPGMAFAGGSSYKADTKYPIVLAHGMGASAEILGIVDYWWGIPGALRDEGATVYITSVNGMDSTRNKANAFKTQFLQIKAVTGAAKLNIIGHSHGTVYTRDAISNLGLYPYVASHSSIAGPHRGSAVADVVVGIVPNSLEWLVGDTLDFIYAFLFGDTNPNSLQNGYDMTRPYMINTFNPNTPNKSGVYYQSWAARIKTMAVNARNWYFIATWPILLYHEGANDGLVSVTSAQWGNFRGTEDASWYSAGCDHLNIVDQLFGYTPGFDAGTFYVDLAADLKARGY
;
A
#
# COMPACT_ATOMS: atom_id res chain seq x y z
N MET A 1 -10.19 87.07 -41.83
CA MET A 1 -10.37 85.74 -42.43
C MET A 1 -9.90 84.67 -41.43
N LYS A 2 -10.83 84.01 -40.75
CA LYS A 2 -10.50 82.94 -39.78
C LYS A 2 -11.06 81.63 -40.32
N PHE A 3 -10.23 80.69 -40.60
CA PHE A 3 -10.62 79.35 -41.01
C PHE A 3 -10.94 78.52 -39.76
N GLN A 4 -12.18 78.08 -39.60
CA GLN A 4 -12.54 77.08 -38.60
C GLN A 4 -12.25 75.70 -39.17
N LYS A 5 -11.45 74.95 -38.44
CA LYS A 5 -11.25 73.52 -38.70
C LYS A 5 -12.31 72.71 -37.98
N ALA A 6 -13.15 72.00 -38.72
CA ALA A 6 -14.06 71.00 -38.20
C ALA A 6 -13.30 69.75 -37.82
N VAL A 7 -13.43 69.30 -36.55
CA VAL A 7 -12.94 68.01 -36.06
C VAL A 7 -14.07 67.02 -36.13
N ILE A 8 -13.98 66.02 -37.01
CA ILE A 8 -14.92 64.91 -37.09
C ILE A 8 -14.43 63.85 -36.12
N THR A 9 -15.15 63.68 -34.99
CA THR A 9 -14.92 62.61 -34.05
C THR A 9 -15.70 61.36 -34.50
N GLY A 10 -14.98 60.38 -35.08
CA GLY A 10 -15.55 59.10 -35.43
C GLY A 10 -15.67 58.20 -34.21
N LEU A 11 -16.87 57.89 -33.78
CA LEU A 11 -17.13 56.84 -32.78
C LEU A 11 -16.98 55.48 -33.41
N VAL A 12 -15.91 54.74 -33.03
CA VAL A 12 -15.76 53.33 -33.38
C VAL A 12 -16.52 52.50 -32.33
N PHE A 13 -17.68 51.93 -32.72
CA PHE A 13 -18.37 50.91 -31.93
C PHE A 13 -17.64 49.56 -32.10
N ILE A 14 -16.94 49.15 -31.07
CA ILE A 14 -16.42 47.78 -30.98
C ILE A 14 -17.56 46.90 -30.51
N LEU A 15 -18.12 46.09 -31.40
CA LEU A 15 -19.04 45.00 -31.08
C LEU A 15 -18.19 43.87 -30.47
N LEU A 16 -18.19 43.74 -29.16
CA LEU A 16 -17.69 42.53 -28.44
C LEU A 16 -18.68 41.39 -28.70
N LEU A 17 -18.41 40.56 -29.69
CA LEU A 17 -19.07 39.27 -29.85
C LEU A 17 -18.71 38.40 -28.64
N TRP A 18 -19.66 38.23 -27.75
CA TRP A 18 -19.59 37.27 -26.65
C TRP A 18 -19.76 35.87 -27.26
N ILE A 19 -18.64 35.18 -27.50
CA ILE A 19 -18.61 33.76 -27.83
C ILE A 19 -18.80 33.02 -26.52
N PRO A 20 -19.94 32.32 -26.30
CA PRO A 20 -20.04 31.46 -25.13
C PRO A 20 -18.96 30.38 -25.27
N GLY A 21 -17.94 30.42 -24.40
CA GLY A 21 -16.96 29.39 -24.31
C GLY A 21 -17.68 28.07 -24.01
N MET A 22 -17.70 27.14 -24.97
CA MET A 22 -18.03 25.77 -24.70
C MET A 22 -16.98 25.29 -23.71
N ALA A 23 -17.34 25.21 -22.45
CA ALA A 23 -16.60 24.43 -21.48
C ALA A 23 -16.68 22.99 -21.96
N PHE A 24 -15.66 22.51 -22.65
CA PHE A 24 -15.42 21.09 -22.80
C PHE A 24 -15.22 20.58 -21.37
N ALA A 25 -16.22 19.92 -20.83
CA ALA A 25 -16.04 19.01 -19.73
C ALA A 25 -15.17 17.85 -20.26
N GLY A 26 -13.90 18.12 -20.43
CA GLY A 26 -12.89 17.09 -20.64
C GLY A 26 -12.88 16.28 -19.38
N GLY A 27 -13.47 15.09 -19.40
CA GLY A 27 -13.25 14.11 -18.34
C GLY A 27 -11.73 13.97 -18.17
N SER A 28 -11.24 14.02 -16.94
CA SER A 28 -9.83 13.90 -16.61
C SER A 28 -9.24 12.72 -17.40
N SER A 29 -8.24 13.00 -18.23
CA SER A 29 -7.53 11.98 -19.00
C SER A 29 -6.62 11.13 -18.10
N TYR A 30 -6.43 11.54 -16.84
CA TYR A 30 -5.57 10.88 -15.87
C TYR A 30 -6.17 9.57 -15.37
N LYS A 31 -5.37 8.50 -15.41
CA LYS A 31 -5.83 7.15 -15.06
C LYS A 31 -6.16 7.01 -13.58
N ALA A 32 -5.34 7.58 -12.70
CA ALA A 32 -5.41 7.40 -11.26
C ALA A 32 -6.19 8.52 -10.52
N ASP A 33 -6.87 9.41 -11.24
CA ASP A 33 -7.71 10.48 -10.67
C ASP A 33 -8.97 9.88 -10.02
N THR A 34 -8.78 9.30 -8.85
CA THR A 34 -9.84 8.67 -8.04
C THR A 34 -10.74 9.71 -7.40
N LYS A 35 -12.01 9.38 -7.19
CA LYS A 35 -12.99 10.24 -6.52
C LYS A 35 -12.57 10.65 -5.11
N TYR A 36 -11.88 9.75 -4.40
CA TYR A 36 -11.42 9.96 -3.04
C TYR A 36 -9.90 9.87 -2.97
N PRO A 37 -9.24 10.75 -2.19
CA PRO A 37 -7.79 10.67 -2.00
C PRO A 37 -7.33 9.29 -1.54
N ILE A 38 -6.12 8.92 -1.93
CA ILE A 38 -5.47 7.65 -1.58
C ILE A 38 -4.55 7.87 -0.37
N VAL A 39 -4.65 6.99 0.62
CA VAL A 39 -3.79 6.93 1.80
C VAL A 39 -2.97 5.65 1.76
N LEU A 40 -1.65 5.78 1.72
CA LEU A 40 -0.71 4.67 1.73
C LEU A 40 -0.32 4.34 3.18
N ALA A 41 -0.38 3.04 3.53
CA ALA A 41 -0.11 2.52 4.86
C ALA A 41 0.98 1.42 4.79
N HIS A 42 2.17 1.72 5.33
CA HIS A 42 3.37 0.87 5.24
C HIS A 42 3.33 -0.36 6.18
N GLY A 43 4.23 -1.31 5.92
CA GLY A 43 4.34 -2.55 6.69
C GLY A 43 5.19 -2.46 7.97
N MET A 44 5.59 -3.64 8.46
CA MET A 44 6.43 -3.82 9.64
C MET A 44 7.89 -3.48 9.32
N GLY A 45 8.66 -3.13 10.36
CA GLY A 45 10.10 -2.85 10.23
C GLY A 45 10.43 -1.54 9.52
N ALA A 46 9.42 -0.70 9.26
CA ALA A 46 9.60 0.56 8.56
C ALA A 46 8.88 1.69 9.31
N SER A 47 9.41 2.87 9.15
CA SER A 47 8.68 4.14 9.18
C SER A 47 8.26 4.48 7.74
N ALA A 48 7.95 5.73 7.43
CA ALA A 48 7.82 6.14 6.02
C ALA A 48 9.12 5.89 5.22
N GLU A 49 10.23 5.64 5.91
CA GLU A 49 11.55 5.34 5.36
C GLU A 49 12.06 3.98 5.86
N ILE A 50 12.58 3.14 4.96
CA ILE A 50 13.28 1.91 5.30
C ILE A 50 14.69 2.26 5.77
N LEU A 51 15.08 1.82 6.97
CA LEU A 51 16.39 2.10 7.59
C LEU A 51 16.69 3.60 7.71
N GLY A 52 15.68 4.48 7.65
CA GLY A 52 15.85 5.93 7.72
C GLY A 52 16.55 6.56 6.52
N ILE A 53 16.67 5.84 5.39
CA ILE A 53 17.44 6.28 4.22
C ILE A 53 16.63 6.18 2.92
N VAL A 54 15.71 5.22 2.82
CA VAL A 54 14.99 4.92 1.58
C VAL A 54 13.49 5.03 1.80
N ASP A 55 12.82 5.79 0.94
CA ASP A 55 11.36 5.90 0.95
C ASP A 55 10.71 4.52 0.83
N TYR A 56 9.81 4.18 1.76
CA TYR A 56 9.13 2.87 1.76
C TYR A 56 8.40 2.60 0.45
N TRP A 57 7.74 3.61 -0.10
CA TRP A 57 6.92 3.51 -1.30
C TRP A 57 7.67 3.89 -2.58
N TRP A 58 8.97 4.23 -2.48
CA TRP A 58 9.84 4.64 -3.57
C TRP A 58 9.11 5.52 -4.63
N GLY A 59 9.09 5.12 -5.91
CA GLY A 59 8.48 5.86 -7.01
C GLY A 59 6.95 5.86 -7.06
N ILE A 60 6.28 5.00 -6.28
CA ILE A 60 4.83 4.78 -6.36
C ILE A 60 3.99 6.05 -6.13
N PRO A 61 4.25 6.89 -5.10
CA PRO A 61 3.48 8.12 -4.91
C PRO A 61 3.65 9.12 -6.05
N GLY A 62 4.83 9.15 -6.68
CA GLY A 62 5.10 9.94 -7.88
C GLY A 62 4.24 9.48 -9.05
N ALA A 63 4.34 8.20 -9.41
CA ALA A 63 3.56 7.60 -10.50
C ALA A 63 2.05 7.82 -10.34
N LEU A 64 1.52 7.65 -9.13
CA LEU A 64 0.11 7.92 -8.84
C LEU A 64 -0.27 9.39 -9.04
N ARG A 65 0.58 10.34 -8.57
CA ARG A 65 0.32 11.78 -8.70
C ARG A 65 0.43 12.25 -10.14
N ASP A 66 1.38 11.73 -10.90
CA ASP A 66 1.56 12.03 -12.33
C ASP A 66 0.34 11.62 -13.14
N GLU A 67 -0.39 10.57 -12.69
CA GLU A 67 -1.65 10.11 -13.24
C GLU A 67 -2.89 10.65 -12.51
N GLY A 68 -2.74 11.78 -11.79
CA GLY A 68 -3.83 12.60 -11.25
C GLY A 68 -4.32 12.23 -9.86
N ALA A 69 -3.76 11.23 -9.19
CA ALA A 69 -4.19 10.87 -7.85
C ALA A 69 -3.77 11.89 -6.79
N THR A 70 -4.66 12.17 -5.83
CA THR A 70 -4.30 12.84 -4.59
C THR A 70 -3.82 11.80 -3.58
N VAL A 71 -2.51 11.81 -3.25
CA VAL A 71 -1.87 10.75 -2.45
C VAL A 71 -1.26 11.31 -1.17
N TYR A 72 -1.57 10.65 -0.06
CA TYR A 72 -0.99 10.87 1.27
C TYR A 72 -0.31 9.59 1.77
N ILE A 73 0.77 9.76 2.51
CA ILE A 73 1.53 8.67 3.12
C ILE A 73 1.40 8.82 4.63
N THR A 74 1.04 7.74 5.32
CA THR A 74 1.03 7.69 6.78
C THR A 74 2.29 7.02 7.30
N SER A 75 2.76 7.44 8.49
CA SER A 75 3.91 6.85 9.16
C SER A 75 3.52 6.44 10.58
N VAL A 76 3.67 5.16 10.89
CA VAL A 76 3.45 4.61 12.22
C VAL A 76 4.75 3.94 12.70
N ASN A 77 4.91 3.72 14.00
CA ASN A 77 6.06 2.94 14.46
C ASN A 77 5.98 1.50 13.92
N GLY A 78 6.89 1.14 13.02
CA GLY A 78 6.90 -0.13 12.31
C GLY A 78 6.99 -1.36 13.21
N MET A 79 7.49 -1.23 14.45
CA MET A 79 7.69 -2.31 15.41
C MET A 79 6.68 -2.33 16.55
N ASP A 80 5.70 -1.43 16.57
CA ASP A 80 4.67 -1.43 17.60
C ASP A 80 3.59 -2.50 17.34
N SER A 81 2.75 -2.77 18.34
CA SER A 81 1.61 -3.69 18.22
C SER A 81 0.61 -3.24 17.15
N THR A 82 -0.13 -4.19 16.59
CA THR A 82 -1.20 -3.89 15.61
C THR A 82 -2.17 -2.82 16.11
N ARG A 83 -2.59 -2.90 17.37
CA ARG A 83 -3.52 -1.95 17.97
C ARG A 83 -2.94 -0.54 18.09
N ASN A 84 -1.70 -0.40 18.50
CA ASN A 84 -1.05 0.90 18.64
C ASN A 84 -0.84 1.56 17.27
N LYS A 85 -0.41 0.77 16.26
CA LYS A 85 -0.35 1.24 14.86
C LYS A 85 -1.71 1.69 14.33
N ALA A 86 -2.77 0.93 14.62
CA ALA A 86 -4.13 1.28 14.22
C ALA A 86 -4.59 2.61 14.82
N ASN A 87 -4.26 2.88 16.10
CA ASN A 87 -4.56 4.17 16.74
C ASN A 87 -3.76 5.33 16.11
N ALA A 88 -2.46 5.15 15.88
CA ALA A 88 -1.61 6.16 15.24
C ALA A 88 -2.08 6.44 13.80
N PHE A 89 -2.39 5.39 13.04
CA PHE A 89 -2.97 5.50 11.70
C PHE A 89 -4.29 6.25 11.71
N LYS A 90 -5.23 5.90 12.62
CA LYS A 90 -6.52 6.59 12.74
C LYS A 90 -6.35 8.09 12.91
N THR A 91 -5.42 8.53 13.77
CA THR A 91 -5.16 9.94 14.01
C THR A 91 -4.74 10.65 12.72
N GLN A 92 -3.77 10.10 11.98
CA GLN A 92 -3.30 10.67 10.72
C GLN A 92 -4.38 10.62 9.63
N PHE A 93 -5.13 9.52 9.53
CA PHE A 93 -6.24 9.38 8.59
C PHE A 93 -7.29 10.49 8.78
N LEU A 94 -7.68 10.77 10.01
CA LEU A 94 -8.66 11.83 10.33
C LEU A 94 -8.10 13.22 10.05
N GLN A 95 -6.80 13.45 10.25
CA GLN A 95 -6.13 14.70 9.86
C GLN A 95 -6.16 14.89 8.33
N ILE A 96 -5.80 13.84 7.57
CA ILE A 96 -5.85 13.85 6.09
C ILE A 96 -7.28 14.15 5.63
N LYS A 97 -8.27 13.48 6.22
CA LYS A 97 -9.68 13.71 5.91
C LYS A 97 -10.09 15.16 6.16
N ALA A 98 -9.65 15.75 7.28
CA ALA A 98 -9.96 17.13 7.63
C ALA A 98 -9.31 18.12 6.65
N VAL A 99 -8.03 17.92 6.32
CA VAL A 99 -7.29 18.79 5.39
C VAL A 99 -7.85 18.72 3.97
N THR A 100 -8.24 17.53 3.52
CA THR A 100 -8.79 17.35 2.16
C THR A 100 -10.26 17.75 2.02
N GLY A 101 -11.00 17.81 3.12
CA GLY A 101 -12.46 17.97 3.08
C GLY A 101 -13.21 16.79 2.43
N ALA A 102 -12.52 15.72 2.06
CA ALA A 102 -13.10 14.57 1.37
C ALA A 102 -14.10 13.83 2.27
N ALA A 103 -15.22 13.40 1.70
CA ALA A 103 -16.21 12.63 2.44
C ALA A 103 -15.66 11.28 2.90
N LYS A 104 -14.84 10.64 2.06
CA LYS A 104 -14.18 9.35 2.31
C LYS A 104 -12.75 9.37 1.78
N LEU A 105 -11.94 8.37 2.15
CA LEU A 105 -10.60 8.14 1.62
C LEU A 105 -10.47 6.68 1.16
N ASN A 106 -9.61 6.44 0.17
CA ASN A 106 -9.17 5.10 -0.24
C ASN A 106 -7.92 4.72 0.54
N ILE A 107 -7.83 3.51 1.05
CA ILE A 107 -6.64 3.00 1.75
C ILE A 107 -5.97 1.96 0.85
N ILE A 108 -4.65 2.10 0.67
CA ILE A 108 -3.80 1.05 0.11
C ILE A 108 -2.78 0.69 1.19
N GLY A 109 -2.93 -0.50 1.75
CA GLY A 109 -2.00 -1.04 2.73
C GLY A 109 -1.06 -2.07 2.11
N HIS A 110 0.18 -2.12 2.59
CA HIS A 110 1.12 -3.19 2.27
C HIS A 110 1.52 -3.95 3.52
N SER A 111 1.64 -5.29 3.41
CA SER A 111 2.11 -6.12 4.52
C SER A 111 1.28 -5.92 5.80
N HIS A 112 1.91 -5.69 6.96
CA HIS A 112 1.23 -5.36 8.21
C HIS A 112 0.35 -4.10 8.11
N GLY A 113 0.65 -3.19 7.15
CA GLY A 113 -0.20 -2.02 6.85
C GLY A 113 -1.64 -2.38 6.55
N THR A 114 -1.86 -3.54 5.97
CA THR A 114 -3.19 -4.06 5.68
C THR A 114 -3.94 -4.50 6.94
N VAL A 115 -3.23 -5.00 7.94
CA VAL A 115 -3.79 -5.57 9.16
C VAL A 115 -4.19 -4.46 10.13
N TYR A 116 -3.28 -3.53 10.46
CA TYR A 116 -3.62 -2.45 11.39
C TYR A 116 -4.65 -1.47 10.80
N THR A 117 -4.68 -1.29 9.48
CA THR A 117 -5.74 -0.48 8.86
C THR A 117 -7.10 -1.18 8.90
N ARG A 118 -7.15 -2.53 8.78
CA ARG A 118 -8.39 -3.29 9.04
C ARG A 118 -8.88 -3.11 10.48
N ASP A 119 -7.96 -3.14 11.44
CA ASP A 119 -8.30 -2.89 12.85
C ASP A 119 -8.87 -1.48 13.05
N ALA A 120 -8.23 -0.47 12.43
CA ALA A 120 -8.72 0.91 12.46
C ALA A 120 -10.12 1.06 11.83
N ILE A 121 -10.36 0.40 10.70
CA ILE A 121 -11.66 0.42 10.02
C ILE A 121 -12.73 -0.26 10.89
N SER A 122 -12.46 -1.48 11.34
CA SER A 122 -13.46 -2.33 12.00
C SER A 122 -13.71 -1.94 13.45
N ASN A 123 -12.65 -1.71 14.22
CA ASN A 123 -12.70 -1.62 15.68
C ASN A 123 -12.51 -0.19 16.22
N LEU A 124 -11.88 0.71 15.44
CA LEU A 124 -11.67 2.09 15.87
C LEU A 124 -12.61 3.10 15.18
N GLY A 125 -13.62 2.59 14.45
CA GLY A 125 -14.71 3.40 13.92
C GLY A 125 -14.37 4.21 12.66
N LEU A 126 -13.34 3.84 11.88
CA LEU A 126 -13.02 4.56 10.64
C LEU A 126 -13.95 4.17 9.47
N TYR A 127 -14.70 3.08 9.54
CA TYR A 127 -15.49 2.55 8.42
C TYR A 127 -16.41 3.57 7.73
N PRO A 128 -17.03 4.59 8.38
CA PRO A 128 -17.89 5.55 7.68
C PRO A 128 -17.11 6.46 6.71
N TYR A 129 -15.81 6.60 6.94
CA TYR A 129 -14.91 7.50 6.21
C TYR A 129 -14.01 6.79 5.19
N VAL A 130 -14.11 5.46 5.09
CA VAL A 130 -13.33 4.66 4.16
C VAL A 130 -14.20 4.29 2.96
N ALA A 131 -13.72 4.55 1.74
CA ALA A 131 -14.36 4.14 0.51
C ALA A 131 -13.93 2.73 0.10
N SER A 132 -12.62 2.50 0.07
CA SER A 132 -12.02 1.21 -0.27
C SER A 132 -10.82 0.89 0.62
N HIS A 133 -10.55 -0.41 0.76
CA HIS A 133 -9.34 -0.95 1.38
C HIS A 133 -8.71 -1.96 0.41
N SER A 134 -7.58 -1.56 -0.19
CA SER A 134 -6.77 -2.40 -1.07
C SER A 134 -5.58 -2.95 -0.29
N SER A 135 -5.53 -4.26 -0.17
CA SER A 135 -4.51 -4.99 0.57
C SER A 135 -3.47 -5.58 -0.38
N ILE A 136 -2.22 -5.20 -0.22
CA ILE A 136 -1.10 -5.68 -1.01
C ILE A 136 -0.22 -6.55 -0.12
N ALA A 137 -0.08 -7.84 -0.49
CA ALA A 137 0.72 -8.83 0.24
C ALA A 137 0.44 -8.85 1.76
N GLY A 138 -0.82 -8.71 2.16
CA GLY A 138 -1.23 -8.61 3.56
C GLY A 138 -1.31 -9.98 4.25
N PRO A 139 -0.72 -10.16 5.45
CA PRO A 139 -0.76 -11.43 6.18
C PRO A 139 -2.11 -11.67 6.87
N HIS A 140 -3.20 -11.76 6.11
CA HIS A 140 -4.56 -11.91 6.67
C HIS A 140 -4.83 -13.23 7.37
N ARG A 141 -3.97 -14.23 7.18
CA ARG A 141 -3.99 -15.49 7.93
C ARG A 141 -2.70 -15.73 8.70
N GLY A 142 -1.92 -14.65 8.93
CA GLY A 142 -0.62 -14.71 9.56
C GLY A 142 0.48 -15.20 8.62
N SER A 143 1.62 -15.55 9.18
CA SER A 143 2.79 -16.05 8.48
C SER A 143 3.48 -17.14 9.29
N ALA A 144 3.89 -18.22 8.63
CA ALA A 144 4.71 -19.25 9.25
C ALA A 144 6.07 -18.72 9.71
N VAL A 145 6.57 -17.67 9.08
CA VAL A 145 7.80 -16.98 9.53
C VAL A 145 7.58 -16.38 10.93
N ALA A 146 6.44 -15.73 11.15
CA ALA A 146 6.10 -15.19 12.47
C ALA A 146 5.96 -16.32 13.53
N ASP A 147 5.35 -17.44 13.17
CA ASP A 147 5.21 -18.60 14.08
C ASP A 147 6.59 -19.13 14.51
N VAL A 148 7.55 -19.23 13.58
CA VAL A 148 8.92 -19.67 13.85
C VAL A 148 9.66 -18.64 14.74
N VAL A 149 9.57 -17.36 14.39
CA VAL A 149 10.26 -16.28 15.11
C VAL A 149 9.80 -16.16 16.56
N VAL A 150 8.49 -16.31 16.83
CA VAL A 150 7.98 -16.26 18.21
C VAL A 150 8.02 -17.63 18.94
N GLY A 151 8.58 -18.68 18.30
CA GLY A 151 8.77 -19.99 18.92
C GLY A 151 7.51 -20.84 19.05
N ILE A 152 6.44 -20.56 18.31
CA ILE A 152 5.22 -21.37 18.30
C ILE A 152 5.44 -22.70 17.54
N VAL A 153 6.20 -22.66 16.47
CA VAL A 153 6.55 -23.83 15.66
C VAL A 153 8.03 -24.08 15.83
N PRO A 154 8.46 -25.31 16.23
CA PRO A 154 9.87 -25.67 16.26
C PRO A 154 10.50 -25.45 14.90
N ASN A 155 11.69 -24.89 14.90
CA ASN A 155 12.44 -24.70 13.67
C ASN A 155 13.00 -26.07 13.21
N SER A 156 12.24 -26.75 12.36
CA SER A 156 12.70 -28.02 11.74
C SER A 156 13.82 -27.82 10.71
N LEU A 157 14.20 -26.56 10.48
CA LEU A 157 15.23 -26.13 9.53
C LEU A 157 16.43 -25.52 10.27
N GLU A 158 16.88 -26.15 11.36
CA GLU A 158 17.99 -25.68 12.23
C GLU A 158 19.26 -25.26 11.48
N TRP A 159 19.48 -25.82 10.28
CA TRP A 159 20.62 -25.49 9.44
C TRP A 159 20.53 -24.11 8.74
N LEU A 160 19.32 -23.52 8.66
CA LEU A 160 19.08 -22.15 8.14
C LEU A 160 19.22 -21.06 9.23
N VAL A 161 19.42 -21.45 10.48
CA VAL A 161 18.99 -20.65 11.64
C VAL A 161 19.97 -19.56 12.07
N GLY A 162 21.27 -19.72 11.88
CA GLY A 162 22.23 -18.75 12.42
C GLY A 162 22.06 -17.35 11.83
N ASP A 163 22.47 -17.21 10.58
CA ASP A 163 22.48 -15.91 9.87
C ASP A 163 21.08 -15.38 9.53
N THR A 164 20.10 -16.28 9.52
CA THR A 164 18.72 -16.01 9.11
C THR A 164 17.89 -15.40 10.21
N LEU A 165 17.98 -15.94 11.42
CA LEU A 165 17.32 -15.34 12.57
C LEU A 165 17.89 -13.93 12.82
N ASP A 166 19.18 -13.74 12.65
CA ASP A 166 19.82 -12.43 12.79
C ASP A 166 19.30 -11.44 11.73
N PHE A 167 19.11 -11.90 10.48
CA PHE A 167 18.49 -11.06 9.45
C PHE A 167 17.01 -10.80 9.74
N ILE A 168 16.25 -11.83 10.11
CA ILE A 168 14.82 -11.68 10.48
C ILE A 168 14.70 -10.79 11.71
N TYR A 169 15.55 -10.98 12.72
CA TYR A 169 15.57 -10.12 13.90
C TYR A 169 16.01 -8.70 13.57
N ALA A 170 17.02 -8.50 12.74
CA ALA A 170 17.45 -7.17 12.31
C ALA A 170 16.38 -6.48 11.44
N PHE A 171 15.74 -7.22 10.54
CA PHE A 171 14.71 -6.70 9.63
C PHE A 171 13.34 -6.53 10.32
N LEU A 172 12.94 -7.48 11.20
CA LEU A 172 11.64 -7.47 11.87
C LEU A 172 11.70 -6.86 13.28
N PHE A 173 12.88 -6.84 13.93
CA PHE A 173 13.03 -6.45 15.33
C PHE A 173 14.20 -5.47 15.57
N GLY A 174 14.77 -4.91 14.51
CA GLY A 174 15.92 -3.97 14.59
C GLY A 174 15.66 -2.67 15.37
N ASP A 175 14.48 -2.53 15.95
CA ASP A 175 14.11 -1.46 16.86
C ASP A 175 13.95 -2.01 18.29
N THR A 176 14.42 -1.26 19.28
CA THR A 176 14.30 -1.54 20.73
C THR A 176 12.88 -1.28 21.28
N ASN A 177 11.85 -1.25 20.44
CA ASN A 177 10.48 -1.03 20.88
C ASN A 177 10.01 -2.18 21.77
N PRO A 178 9.52 -1.92 23.00
CA PRO A 178 9.07 -2.96 23.93
C PRO A 178 7.89 -3.78 23.39
N ASN A 179 7.20 -3.33 22.35
CA ASN A 179 6.08 -4.02 21.72
C ASN A 179 6.50 -4.89 20.51
N SER A 180 7.78 -4.98 20.15
CA SER A 180 8.25 -5.75 18.99
C SER A 180 7.87 -7.23 19.06
N LEU A 181 7.93 -7.83 20.26
CA LEU A 181 7.48 -9.21 20.49
C LEU A 181 5.96 -9.35 20.25
N GLN A 182 5.16 -8.41 20.75
CA GLN A 182 3.72 -8.38 20.50
C GLN A 182 3.42 -8.20 19.01
N ASN A 183 4.19 -7.35 18.32
CA ASN A 183 4.10 -7.16 16.89
C ASN A 183 4.32 -8.48 16.11
N GLY A 184 5.36 -9.26 16.47
CA GLY A 184 5.58 -10.59 15.91
C GLY A 184 4.43 -11.56 16.21
N TYR A 185 3.95 -11.59 17.46
CA TYR A 185 2.83 -12.42 17.87
C TYR A 185 1.54 -12.10 17.12
N ASP A 186 1.26 -10.80 16.88
CA ASP A 186 0.09 -10.34 16.13
C ASP A 186 0.07 -10.86 14.67
N MET A 187 1.22 -11.29 14.14
CA MET A 187 1.34 -11.83 12.78
C MET A 187 1.38 -13.36 12.72
N THR A 188 1.25 -14.05 13.87
CA THR A 188 1.19 -15.51 13.88
C THR A 188 -0.11 -16.02 13.26
N ARG A 189 -0.04 -17.20 12.64
CA ARG A 189 -1.22 -17.84 12.05
C ARG A 189 -2.32 -18.13 13.08
N PRO A 190 -2.02 -18.70 14.27
CA PRO A 190 -3.03 -18.93 15.30
C PRO A 190 -3.74 -17.65 15.74
N TYR A 191 -2.98 -16.56 15.98
CA TYR A 191 -3.58 -15.30 16.40
C TYR A 191 -4.47 -14.70 15.30
N MET A 192 -3.98 -14.62 14.07
CA MET A 192 -4.72 -14.03 12.97
C MET A 192 -6.00 -14.80 12.64
N ILE A 193 -5.94 -16.13 12.63
CA ILE A 193 -7.09 -16.98 12.29
C ILE A 193 -8.12 -17.03 13.44
N ASN A 194 -7.66 -17.23 14.68
CA ASN A 194 -8.54 -17.56 15.78
C ASN A 194 -8.93 -16.33 16.61
N THR A 195 -8.18 -15.23 16.53
CA THR A 195 -8.41 -14.04 17.35
C THR A 195 -8.69 -12.81 16.51
N PHE A 196 -7.74 -12.41 15.65
CA PHE A 196 -7.87 -11.16 14.92
C PHE A 196 -9.05 -11.17 13.94
N ASN A 197 -9.12 -12.14 13.04
CA ASN A 197 -10.15 -12.17 11.99
C ASN A 197 -11.58 -12.27 12.53
N PRO A 198 -11.89 -13.12 13.51
CA PRO A 198 -13.24 -13.15 14.09
C PRO A 198 -13.66 -11.82 14.74
N ASN A 199 -12.69 -11.09 15.33
CA ASN A 199 -12.94 -9.82 16.00
C ASN A 199 -12.76 -8.59 15.09
N THR A 200 -12.41 -8.78 13.81
CA THR A 200 -12.16 -7.68 12.87
C THR A 200 -12.89 -7.91 11.54
N PRO A 201 -14.24 -7.96 11.58
CA PRO A 201 -15.04 -8.24 10.40
C PRO A 201 -15.01 -7.07 9.41
N ASN A 202 -15.19 -7.36 8.13
CA ASN A 202 -15.41 -6.35 7.12
C ASN A 202 -16.66 -5.54 7.43
N LYS A 203 -16.60 -4.24 7.23
CA LYS A 203 -17.73 -3.31 7.44
C LYS A 203 -18.46 -3.06 6.14
N SER A 204 -19.78 -3.06 6.18
CA SER A 204 -20.62 -2.66 5.06
C SER A 204 -20.29 -1.23 4.61
N GLY A 205 -20.33 -0.98 3.31
CA GLY A 205 -20.03 0.33 2.71
C GLY A 205 -18.54 0.60 2.48
N VAL A 206 -17.66 -0.36 2.78
CA VAL A 206 -16.25 -0.35 2.42
C VAL A 206 -16.00 -1.44 1.38
N TYR A 207 -15.35 -1.09 0.27
CA TYR A 207 -14.92 -2.06 -0.73
C TYR A 207 -13.56 -2.65 -0.37
N TYR A 208 -13.50 -3.98 -0.18
CA TYR A 208 -12.27 -4.70 0.18
C TYR A 208 -11.75 -5.50 -1.00
N GLN A 209 -10.47 -5.34 -1.32
CA GLN A 209 -9.78 -6.12 -2.34
C GLN A 209 -8.34 -6.43 -1.93
N SER A 210 -7.74 -7.46 -2.55
CA SER A 210 -6.37 -7.85 -2.23
C SER A 210 -5.61 -8.40 -3.42
N TRP A 211 -4.27 -8.27 -3.35
CA TRP A 211 -3.28 -8.90 -4.22
C TRP A 211 -2.24 -9.63 -3.38
N ALA A 212 -1.72 -10.70 -3.92
CA ALA A 212 -0.55 -11.39 -3.41
C ALA A 212 0.66 -11.10 -4.31
N ALA A 213 1.87 -11.31 -3.78
CA ALA A 213 3.08 -11.43 -4.56
C ALA A 213 3.63 -12.87 -4.47
N ARG A 214 4.48 -13.27 -5.42
CA ARG A 214 5.05 -14.62 -5.43
C ARG A 214 6.46 -14.64 -6.02
N ILE A 215 7.39 -15.23 -5.26
CA ILE A 215 8.67 -15.68 -5.76
C ILE A 215 8.46 -17.01 -6.51
N LYS A 216 8.86 -17.07 -7.78
CA LYS A 216 8.78 -18.29 -8.60
C LYS A 216 10.00 -19.18 -8.42
N THR A 217 11.16 -18.56 -8.29
CA THR A 217 12.44 -19.26 -8.15
C THR A 217 13.34 -18.50 -7.21
N MET A 218 13.88 -19.20 -6.21
CA MET A 218 14.93 -18.69 -5.33
C MET A 218 16.28 -19.06 -5.93
N ALA A 219 17.12 -18.05 -6.19
CA ALA A 219 18.48 -18.25 -6.61
C ALA A 219 19.40 -17.26 -5.91
N VAL A 220 20.60 -17.71 -5.52
CA VAL A 220 21.59 -16.90 -4.79
C VAL A 220 21.93 -15.59 -5.54
N ASN A 221 21.88 -15.62 -6.85
CA ASN A 221 22.13 -14.46 -7.71
C ASN A 221 20.87 -13.66 -8.07
N ALA A 222 19.69 -14.11 -7.61
CA ALA A 222 18.45 -13.37 -7.79
C ALA A 222 18.36 -12.20 -6.80
N ARG A 223 17.62 -11.17 -7.15
CA ARG A 223 17.44 -9.99 -6.28
C ARG A 223 16.69 -10.28 -4.99
N ASN A 224 16.05 -11.45 -4.88
CA ASN A 224 15.33 -11.92 -3.70
C ASN A 224 16.19 -12.77 -2.72
N TRP A 225 17.53 -12.73 -2.84
CA TRP A 225 18.47 -13.51 -2.01
C TRP A 225 18.25 -13.30 -0.51
N TYR A 226 17.78 -12.14 -0.08
CA TYR A 226 17.52 -11.82 1.33
C TYR A 226 16.32 -12.61 1.90
N PHE A 227 15.49 -13.26 1.08
CA PHE A 227 14.44 -14.18 1.51
C PHE A 227 14.86 -15.66 1.43
N ILE A 228 16.14 -15.96 1.18
CA ILE A 228 16.64 -17.33 1.04
C ILE A 228 16.30 -18.20 2.25
N ALA A 229 16.10 -17.59 3.37
CA ALA A 229 15.82 -18.27 4.62
C ALA A 229 14.32 -18.36 4.95
N THR A 230 13.56 -17.34 4.66
CA THR A 230 12.13 -17.28 4.98
C THR A 230 11.27 -17.95 3.92
N TRP A 231 11.65 -17.84 2.66
CA TRP A 231 10.92 -18.45 1.55
C TRP A 231 10.73 -19.95 1.68
N PRO A 232 11.76 -20.79 2.04
CA PRO A 232 11.57 -22.23 2.22
C PRO A 232 10.66 -22.58 3.40
N ILE A 233 10.68 -21.78 4.49
CA ILE A 233 9.78 -21.94 5.64
C ILE A 233 8.33 -21.83 5.16
N LEU A 234 8.03 -20.73 4.45
CA LEU A 234 6.70 -20.50 3.91
C LEU A 234 6.32 -21.55 2.86
N LEU A 235 7.24 -21.91 1.98
CA LEU A 235 6.99 -22.93 0.95
C LEU A 235 6.58 -24.27 1.57
N TYR A 236 7.24 -24.68 2.65
CA TYR A 236 6.94 -25.92 3.37
C TYR A 236 5.61 -25.87 4.11
N HIS A 237 5.32 -24.76 4.81
CA HIS A 237 4.14 -24.66 5.66
C HIS A 237 2.89 -24.14 4.96
N GLU A 238 3.03 -23.33 3.91
CA GLU A 238 1.94 -22.58 3.30
C GLU A 238 1.92 -22.59 1.78
N GLY A 239 3.00 -23.06 1.13
CA GLY A 239 3.13 -23.13 -0.33
C GLY A 239 3.63 -21.80 -0.95
N ALA A 240 3.07 -21.46 -2.12
CA ALA A 240 3.50 -20.28 -2.89
C ALA A 240 3.49 -19.00 -2.03
N ASN A 241 4.60 -18.24 -2.09
CA ASN A 241 4.79 -17.09 -1.21
C ASN A 241 5.76 -16.06 -1.80
N ASP A 242 5.81 -14.88 -1.17
CA ASP A 242 6.64 -13.76 -1.55
C ASP A 242 7.91 -13.59 -0.67
N GLY A 243 8.18 -14.58 0.18
CA GLY A 243 9.28 -14.57 1.15
C GLY A 243 8.87 -14.20 2.58
N LEU A 244 7.76 -13.52 2.81
CA LEU A 244 7.22 -13.19 4.14
C LEU A 244 5.75 -13.56 4.31
N VAL A 245 4.96 -13.56 3.24
CA VAL A 245 3.53 -13.84 3.25
C VAL A 245 3.18 -14.82 2.13
N SER A 246 2.39 -15.84 2.45
CA SER A 246 1.91 -16.78 1.44
C SER A 246 0.79 -16.18 0.59
N VAL A 247 0.66 -16.68 -0.65
CA VAL A 247 -0.46 -16.31 -1.54
C VAL A 247 -1.81 -16.59 -0.85
N THR A 248 -1.91 -17.67 -0.11
CA THR A 248 -3.14 -18.02 0.64
C THR A 248 -3.41 -17.02 1.76
N SER A 249 -2.38 -16.60 2.48
CA SER A 249 -2.52 -15.61 3.56
C SER A 249 -2.90 -14.22 3.03
N ALA A 250 -2.41 -13.86 1.84
CA ALA A 250 -2.67 -12.54 1.25
C ALA A 250 -4.11 -12.37 0.71
N GLN A 251 -4.89 -13.45 0.60
CA GLN A 251 -6.26 -13.38 0.09
C GLN A 251 -7.24 -12.81 1.11
N TRP A 252 -7.86 -11.67 0.76
CA TRP A 252 -8.90 -11.03 1.57
C TRP A 252 -9.88 -10.23 0.70
N GLY A 253 -11.16 -10.24 1.06
CA GLY A 253 -12.20 -9.56 0.29
C GLY A 253 -12.28 -10.09 -1.13
N ASN A 254 -12.28 -9.20 -2.12
CA ASN A 254 -12.21 -9.54 -3.53
C ASN A 254 -10.73 -9.76 -3.93
N PHE A 255 -10.27 -11.00 -3.94
CA PHE A 255 -8.91 -11.33 -4.37
C PHE A 255 -8.77 -11.12 -5.87
N ARG A 256 -7.82 -10.27 -6.26
CA ARG A 256 -7.65 -9.80 -7.64
C ARG A 256 -6.58 -10.55 -8.41
N GLY A 257 -5.64 -11.19 -7.72
CA GLY A 257 -4.59 -11.97 -8.36
C GLY A 257 -3.28 -12.02 -7.57
N THR A 258 -2.32 -12.66 -8.19
CA THR A 258 -0.97 -12.80 -7.67
C THR A 258 0.01 -12.17 -8.66
N GLU A 259 0.82 -11.23 -8.18
CA GLU A 259 1.92 -10.64 -8.94
C GLU A 259 3.14 -11.55 -8.84
N ASP A 260 3.58 -12.06 -9.96
CA ASP A 260 4.76 -12.92 -10.07
C ASP A 260 5.73 -12.47 -11.16
N ALA A 261 5.58 -11.23 -11.60
CA ALA A 261 6.37 -10.59 -12.64
C ALA A 261 6.35 -11.36 -13.99
N SER A 262 7.18 -10.95 -14.96
CA SER A 262 7.26 -11.62 -16.26
C SER A 262 7.83 -13.02 -16.17
N TRP A 263 7.59 -13.85 -17.18
CA TRP A 263 7.99 -15.27 -17.23
C TRP A 263 9.50 -15.50 -17.05
N TYR A 264 10.32 -14.54 -17.46
CA TYR A 264 11.80 -14.58 -17.34
C TYR A 264 12.32 -14.12 -15.98
N SER A 265 11.44 -13.59 -15.11
CA SER A 265 11.80 -13.09 -13.78
C SER A 265 11.77 -14.21 -12.75
N ALA A 266 12.55 -14.04 -11.68
CA ALA A 266 12.49 -14.87 -10.48
C ALA A 266 11.18 -14.74 -9.69
N GLY A 267 10.31 -13.81 -10.08
CA GLY A 267 9.04 -13.50 -9.43
C GLY A 267 9.03 -12.10 -8.83
N CYS A 268 7.96 -11.78 -8.13
CA CYS A 268 7.81 -10.56 -7.36
C CYS A 268 7.83 -10.93 -5.88
N ASP A 269 8.79 -10.42 -5.12
CA ASP A 269 8.89 -10.67 -3.68
C ASP A 269 8.16 -9.60 -2.86
N HIS A 270 8.18 -9.78 -1.54
CA HIS A 270 7.50 -8.91 -0.59
C HIS A 270 7.96 -7.45 -0.60
N LEU A 271 9.20 -7.18 -0.99
CA LEU A 271 9.74 -5.83 -1.12
C LEU A 271 9.58 -5.28 -2.53
N ASN A 272 9.73 -6.14 -3.55
CA ASN A 272 9.57 -5.72 -4.94
C ASN A 272 8.18 -5.14 -5.23
N ILE A 273 7.12 -5.69 -4.60
CA ILE A 273 5.76 -5.23 -4.85
C ILE A 273 5.51 -3.79 -4.38
N VAL A 274 6.39 -3.23 -3.55
CA VAL A 274 6.41 -1.81 -3.17
C VAL A 274 7.61 -1.04 -3.72
N ASP A 275 8.15 -1.53 -4.83
CA ASP A 275 9.25 -0.92 -5.59
C ASP A 275 10.61 -0.91 -4.84
N GLN A 276 10.77 -1.76 -3.87
CA GLN A 276 12.01 -1.95 -3.15
C GLN A 276 12.82 -3.11 -3.77
N LEU A 277 14.14 -3.15 -3.76
CA LEU A 277 15.05 -2.08 -3.34
C LEU A 277 15.41 -1.22 -4.58
N PHE A 278 15.27 0.10 -4.45
CA PHE A 278 15.66 1.08 -5.47
C PHE A 278 14.91 1.02 -6.81
N GLY A 279 13.65 0.58 -6.82
CA GLY A 279 12.77 0.71 -7.95
C GLY A 279 13.11 -0.16 -9.17
N TYR A 280 13.79 -1.30 -8.97
CA TYR A 280 14.09 -2.19 -10.09
C TYR A 280 13.76 -3.65 -9.79
N THR A 281 12.70 -4.12 -10.40
CA THR A 281 12.32 -5.54 -10.40
C THR A 281 12.20 -6.03 -11.84
N PRO A 282 13.01 -7.01 -12.28
CA PRO A 282 12.91 -7.51 -13.65
C PRO A 282 11.51 -8.01 -13.97
N GLY A 283 10.86 -7.36 -14.98
CA GLY A 283 9.55 -7.77 -15.47
C GLY A 283 8.36 -7.44 -14.58
N PHE A 284 8.53 -6.55 -13.61
CA PHE A 284 7.46 -5.93 -12.83
C PHE A 284 7.71 -4.42 -12.72
N ASP A 285 6.68 -3.64 -12.92
CA ASP A 285 6.68 -2.18 -12.75
C ASP A 285 5.64 -1.82 -11.69
N ALA A 286 6.13 -1.47 -10.49
CA ALA A 286 5.27 -1.15 -9.37
C ALA A 286 4.47 0.14 -9.63
N GLY A 287 5.06 1.15 -10.26
CA GLY A 287 4.34 2.38 -10.60
C GLY A 287 3.10 2.10 -11.44
N THR A 288 3.27 1.34 -12.52
CA THR A 288 2.15 0.90 -13.39
C THR A 288 1.13 0.08 -12.61
N PHE A 289 1.56 -0.88 -11.78
CA PHE A 289 0.66 -1.71 -10.98
C PHE A 289 -0.25 -0.86 -10.06
N TYR A 290 0.31 0.11 -9.34
CA TYR A 290 -0.49 0.96 -8.44
C TYR A 290 -1.36 1.97 -9.20
N VAL A 291 -0.92 2.46 -10.36
CA VAL A 291 -1.74 3.29 -11.25
C VAL A 291 -2.94 2.51 -11.78
N ASP A 292 -2.75 1.27 -12.21
CA ASP A 292 -3.84 0.41 -12.70
C ASP A 292 -4.81 0.02 -11.57
N LEU A 293 -4.30 -0.20 -10.35
CA LEU A 293 -5.14 -0.37 -9.16
C LEU A 293 -6.01 0.88 -8.91
N ALA A 294 -5.42 2.07 -8.98
CA ALA A 294 -6.16 3.31 -8.82
C ALA A 294 -7.16 3.55 -9.94
N ALA A 295 -6.83 3.19 -11.17
CA ALA A 295 -7.74 3.23 -12.32
C ALA A 295 -8.96 2.32 -12.13
N ASP A 296 -8.78 1.11 -11.58
CA ASP A 296 -9.89 0.22 -11.22
C ASP A 296 -10.77 0.83 -10.12
N LEU A 297 -10.17 1.46 -9.08
CA LEU A 297 -10.94 2.18 -8.05
C LEU A 297 -11.74 3.34 -8.66
N LYS A 298 -11.13 4.13 -9.54
CA LYS A 298 -11.80 5.21 -10.28
C LYS A 298 -12.98 4.68 -11.10
N ALA A 299 -12.79 3.61 -11.86
CA ALA A 299 -13.83 2.99 -12.68
C ALA A 299 -15.02 2.47 -11.83
N ARG A 300 -14.78 2.12 -10.57
CA ARG A 300 -15.82 1.71 -9.60
C ARG A 300 -16.46 2.88 -8.86
N GLY A 301 -15.99 4.11 -9.07
CA GLY A 301 -16.53 5.32 -8.43
C GLY A 301 -15.96 5.62 -7.03
N TYR A 302 -14.80 5.05 -6.72
CA TYR A 302 -14.08 5.28 -5.46
C TYR A 302 -13.05 6.39 -5.54
#